data_eb6f58f3bcaa763d4335bc3adacd60fb
#
_entry.id   eb6f58f3bcaa763d4335bc3adacd60fb
#
_cell.length_a   1.000
_cell.length_b   1.000
_cell.length_c   1.000
_cell.angle_alpha   90.00
_cell.angle_beta   90.00
_cell.angle_gamma   90.00
#
_symmetry.space_group_name_H-M   'P 1'
#
loop_
_entity.id
_entity.type
_entity.pdbx_description
1 polymer ?
#
loop_
_entity_poly.entity_id
_entity_poly.type
_entity_poly.pdbx_seq_one_letter_code
_entity_poly.pdbx_strand_id
1 'polypeptide(L)'
;MIELKNVDKTLGGIHAVDHVSGTIREGMVFGLIGSNGAGKSTLLRMISGVIRPDDGTVLCDGAPVFENPVAKAQICFLPDTPYFFPNADIRQMRDYYAMIYPTFNRKQFDALAGRFRLDPKRSIHAFSKGMKKQVSILLGLCAGTKYLLCDETFDGLDPVVRQAVKSLIAAEITERDFTPVISSHNLRELEDICDSIGLLHEGRLLLTRDLDDAKNNICKLQCVIPDSRREQELISSLRILKMERTGSLLTLTVRGERTEALQRAQAQEPLFVEALPLTLEEIFISETEVAGYDIKDFLH
;
A
#
# COMPACT_ATOMS: atom_id res chain seq x y z
N MET A 1 10.62 9.98 -9.34
CA MET A 1 9.15 9.86 -9.49
C MET A 1 8.82 8.72 -10.44
N ILE A 2 7.86 7.84 -10.09
CA ILE A 2 7.32 6.81 -11.00
C ILE A 2 6.00 7.32 -11.58
N GLU A 3 5.85 7.26 -12.90
CA GLU A 3 4.63 7.67 -13.59
C GLU A 3 4.03 6.49 -14.38
N LEU A 4 2.74 6.28 -14.22
CA LEU A 4 1.93 5.34 -14.99
C LEU A 4 1.07 6.14 -15.96
N LYS A 5 1.19 5.88 -17.26
CA LYS A 5 0.46 6.60 -18.31
C LYS A 5 -0.39 5.62 -19.11
N ASN A 6 -1.66 5.53 -18.76
CA ASN A 6 -2.66 4.67 -19.42
C ASN A 6 -2.18 3.23 -19.59
N VAL A 7 -1.66 2.65 -18.50
CA VAL A 7 -1.01 1.34 -18.53
C VAL A 7 -2.05 0.24 -18.58
N ASP A 8 -1.88 -0.68 -19.51
CA ASP A 8 -2.78 -1.80 -19.76
C ASP A 8 -2.04 -3.14 -19.80
N LYS A 9 -2.67 -4.21 -19.28
CA LYS A 9 -2.10 -5.56 -19.33
C LYS A 9 -3.13 -6.67 -19.23
N THR A 10 -3.13 -7.52 -20.23
CA THR A 10 -3.89 -8.77 -20.25
C THR A 10 -2.95 -9.97 -20.08
N LEU A 11 -3.26 -10.87 -19.15
CA LEU A 11 -2.52 -12.11 -18.89
C LEU A 11 -3.48 -13.30 -18.95
N GLY A 12 -3.22 -14.24 -19.85
CA GLY A 12 -4.03 -15.47 -19.98
C GLY A 12 -5.52 -15.22 -20.21
N GLY A 13 -5.87 -14.13 -20.90
CA GLY A 13 -7.25 -13.73 -21.15
C GLY A 13 -7.91 -12.91 -20.02
N ILE A 14 -7.20 -12.68 -18.91
CA ILE A 14 -7.66 -11.83 -17.80
C ILE A 14 -7.06 -10.44 -17.98
N HIS A 15 -7.90 -9.40 -17.94
CA HIS A 15 -7.47 -8.00 -17.95
C HIS A 15 -6.95 -7.63 -16.56
N ALA A 16 -5.65 -7.88 -16.34
CA ALA A 16 -5.04 -7.78 -15.01
C ALA A 16 -4.75 -6.33 -14.58
N VAL A 17 -4.55 -5.43 -15.56
CA VAL A 17 -4.40 -3.98 -15.34
C VAL A 17 -5.13 -3.28 -16.49
N ASP A 18 -6.03 -2.35 -16.16
CA ASP A 18 -6.98 -1.71 -17.08
C ASP A 18 -6.83 -0.19 -17.00
N HIS A 19 -6.15 0.40 -18.03
CA HIS A 19 -5.99 1.84 -18.24
C HIS A 19 -5.48 2.62 -17.00
N VAL A 20 -4.56 2.01 -16.24
CA VAL A 20 -4.05 2.60 -14.99
C VAL A 20 -3.17 3.81 -15.28
N SER A 21 -3.55 4.95 -14.71
CA SER A 21 -2.76 6.18 -14.72
C SER A 21 -2.58 6.70 -13.29
N GLY A 22 -1.36 7.12 -12.94
CA GLY A 22 -1.06 7.61 -11.61
C GLY A 22 0.41 7.96 -11.44
N THR A 23 0.73 8.54 -10.28
CA THR A 23 2.08 8.96 -9.95
C THR A 23 2.43 8.53 -8.53
N ILE A 24 3.61 7.94 -8.37
CA ILE A 24 4.24 7.65 -7.09
C ILE A 24 5.32 8.71 -6.85
N ARG A 25 5.09 9.54 -5.85
CA ARG A 25 6.01 10.63 -5.48
C ARG A 25 7.25 10.09 -4.79
N GLU A 26 8.35 10.83 -4.90
CA GLU A 26 9.62 10.50 -4.25
C GLU A 26 9.60 10.81 -2.76
N GLY A 27 10.42 10.07 -2.00
CA GLY A 27 10.63 10.33 -0.57
C GLY A 27 9.45 10.02 0.33
N MET A 28 8.46 9.28 -0.17
CA MET A 28 7.24 8.91 0.55
C MET A 28 7.00 7.40 0.45
N VAL A 29 6.42 6.80 1.48
CA VAL A 29 5.98 5.41 1.44
C VAL A 29 4.65 5.34 0.69
N PHE A 30 4.64 4.63 -0.44
CA PHE A 30 3.41 4.42 -1.22
C PHE A 30 2.83 3.03 -0.95
N GLY A 31 1.58 2.98 -0.49
CA GLY A 31 0.82 1.75 -0.29
C GLY A 31 -0.05 1.41 -1.50
N LEU A 32 0.18 0.25 -2.12
CA LEU A 32 -0.70 -0.28 -3.17
C LEU A 32 -1.68 -1.28 -2.56
N ILE A 33 -2.92 -0.85 -2.42
CA ILE A 33 -4.01 -1.57 -1.76
C ILE A 33 -4.88 -2.26 -2.80
N GLY A 34 -5.40 -3.45 -2.47
CA GLY A 34 -6.38 -4.16 -3.29
C GLY A 34 -6.59 -5.59 -2.83
N SER A 35 -7.73 -6.17 -3.18
CA SER A 35 -8.03 -7.59 -2.94
C SER A 35 -7.05 -8.52 -3.67
N ASN A 36 -7.09 -9.81 -3.34
CA ASN A 36 -6.37 -10.81 -4.11
C ASN A 36 -6.91 -10.85 -5.55
N GLY A 37 -6.02 -10.88 -6.53
CA GLY A 37 -6.40 -10.81 -7.94
C GLY A 37 -6.64 -9.40 -8.48
N ALA A 38 -6.60 -8.33 -7.69
CA ALA A 38 -6.81 -6.95 -8.12
C ALA A 38 -5.79 -6.42 -9.15
N GLY A 39 -4.69 -7.15 -9.40
CA GLY A 39 -3.66 -6.74 -10.37
C GLY A 39 -2.38 -6.15 -9.74
N LYS A 40 -2.27 -6.07 -8.39
CA LYS A 40 -1.14 -5.46 -7.67
C LYS A 40 0.23 -6.00 -8.12
N SER A 41 0.42 -7.32 -8.08
CA SER A 41 1.68 -7.96 -8.49
C SER A 41 2.00 -7.73 -9.96
N THR A 42 0.98 -7.69 -10.84
CA THR A 42 1.16 -7.41 -12.26
C THR A 42 1.63 -5.97 -12.45
N LEU A 43 1.01 -5.02 -11.76
CA LEU A 43 1.39 -3.61 -11.81
C LEU A 43 2.82 -3.40 -11.29
N LEU A 44 3.19 -4.00 -10.14
CA LEU A 44 4.55 -3.91 -9.62
C LEU A 44 5.60 -4.53 -10.55
N ARG A 45 5.29 -5.64 -11.23
CA ARG A 45 6.17 -6.23 -12.25
C ARG A 45 6.32 -5.35 -13.49
N MET A 46 5.30 -4.59 -13.87
CA MET A 46 5.43 -3.60 -14.94
C MET A 46 6.26 -2.40 -14.48
N ILE A 47 6.06 -1.91 -13.25
CA ILE A 47 6.86 -0.83 -12.66
C ILE A 47 8.34 -1.24 -12.56
N SER A 48 8.64 -2.51 -12.23
CA SER A 48 10.01 -3.01 -12.19
C SER A 48 10.60 -3.35 -13.58
N GLY A 49 9.80 -3.23 -14.64
CA GLY A 49 10.21 -3.57 -16.01
C GLY A 49 10.41 -5.07 -16.26
N VAL A 50 9.87 -5.95 -15.40
CA VAL A 50 9.86 -7.42 -15.59
C VAL A 50 8.84 -7.80 -16.65
N ILE A 51 7.69 -7.14 -16.67
CA ILE A 51 6.63 -7.36 -17.66
C ILE A 51 6.42 -6.08 -18.46
N ARG A 52 6.31 -6.24 -19.79
CA ARG A 52 5.95 -5.14 -20.70
C ARG A 52 4.45 -4.87 -20.62
N PRO A 53 4.01 -3.59 -20.50
CA PRO A 53 2.63 -3.23 -20.75
C PRO A 53 2.18 -3.61 -22.17
N ASP A 54 0.92 -3.94 -22.36
CA ASP A 54 0.34 -4.15 -23.69
C ASP A 54 0.05 -2.81 -24.36
N ASP A 55 -0.37 -1.81 -23.57
CA ASP A 55 -0.50 -0.41 -23.97
C ASP A 55 -0.07 0.53 -22.85
N GLY A 56 0.15 1.79 -23.17
CA GLY A 56 0.63 2.79 -22.22
C GLY A 56 2.11 2.68 -21.90
N THR A 57 2.56 3.43 -20.89
CA THR A 57 3.97 3.52 -20.54
C THR A 57 4.19 3.69 -19.05
N VAL A 58 5.18 2.98 -18.52
CA VAL A 58 5.72 3.16 -17.16
C VAL A 58 7.03 3.93 -17.25
N LEU A 59 7.11 5.06 -16.57
CA LEU A 59 8.31 5.89 -16.51
C LEU A 59 8.89 5.88 -15.08
N CYS A 60 10.22 5.82 -15.00
CA CYS A 60 10.98 6.07 -13.79
C CYS A 60 11.87 7.27 -14.03
N ASP A 61 11.67 8.34 -13.27
CA ASP A 61 12.38 9.63 -13.44
C ASP A 61 12.36 10.14 -14.89
N GLY A 62 11.20 10.05 -15.55
CA GLY A 62 10.97 10.47 -16.91
C GLY A 62 11.45 9.50 -18.01
N ALA A 63 12.14 8.41 -17.65
CA ALA A 63 12.64 7.42 -18.61
C ALA A 63 11.76 6.14 -18.60
N PRO A 64 11.43 5.55 -19.77
CA PRO A 64 10.74 4.27 -19.82
C PRO A 64 11.51 3.18 -19.10
N VAL A 65 10.82 2.34 -18.31
CA VAL A 65 11.48 1.30 -17.49
C VAL A 65 11.75 0.03 -18.29
N PHE A 66 10.80 -0.37 -19.16
CA PHE A 66 10.94 -1.64 -19.89
C PHE A 66 12.14 -1.57 -20.88
N GLU A 67 12.97 -2.61 -20.84
CA GLU A 67 14.23 -2.73 -21.62
C GLU A 67 15.24 -1.56 -21.42
N ASN A 68 15.15 -0.86 -20.30
CA ASN A 68 16.05 0.24 -19.95
C ASN A 68 16.89 -0.12 -18.71
N PRO A 69 18.15 -0.57 -18.86
CA PRO A 69 18.99 -0.94 -17.72
C PRO A 69 19.25 0.20 -16.73
N VAL A 70 19.32 1.44 -17.22
CA VAL A 70 19.58 2.62 -16.38
C VAL A 70 18.38 2.87 -15.43
N ALA A 71 17.16 2.86 -15.98
CA ALA A 71 15.95 3.01 -15.17
C ALA A 71 15.77 1.82 -14.21
N LYS A 72 16.02 0.59 -14.67
CA LYS A 72 15.94 -0.62 -13.83
C LYS A 72 16.95 -0.63 -12.68
N ALA A 73 18.15 -0.08 -12.88
CA ALA A 73 19.17 0.01 -11.82
C ALA A 73 18.70 0.89 -10.63
N GLN A 74 17.69 1.74 -10.82
CA GLN A 74 17.07 2.55 -9.76
C GLN A 74 16.06 1.76 -8.91
N ILE A 75 15.70 0.53 -9.32
CA ILE A 75 14.56 -0.20 -8.76
C ILE A 75 15.04 -1.56 -8.22
N CYS A 76 14.70 -1.85 -6.97
CA CYS A 76 14.79 -3.21 -6.42
C CYS A 76 13.37 -3.76 -6.24
N PHE A 77 13.10 -4.94 -6.79
CA PHE A 77 11.80 -5.60 -6.69
C PHE A 77 11.88 -6.84 -5.80
N LEU A 78 11.07 -6.89 -4.77
CA LEU A 78 10.92 -8.01 -3.85
C LEU A 78 9.56 -8.68 -4.10
N PRO A 79 9.52 -9.87 -4.69
CA PRO A 79 8.28 -10.61 -4.91
C PRO A 79 7.75 -11.21 -3.60
N ASP A 80 6.46 -11.54 -3.53
CA ASP A 80 5.83 -12.21 -2.38
C ASP A 80 6.57 -13.50 -1.97
N THR A 81 6.93 -14.30 -2.95
CA THR A 81 7.76 -15.49 -2.73
C THR A 81 9.19 -15.22 -3.19
N PRO A 82 10.11 -14.89 -2.26
CA PRO A 82 11.49 -14.60 -2.63
C PRO A 82 12.22 -15.84 -3.14
N TYR A 83 12.98 -15.67 -4.21
CA TYR A 83 13.85 -16.70 -4.75
C TYR A 83 15.24 -16.60 -4.14
N PHE A 84 15.77 -17.73 -3.71
CA PHE A 84 17.15 -17.90 -3.27
C PHE A 84 17.79 -19.07 -4.00
N PHE A 85 19.10 -18.98 -4.27
CA PHE A 85 19.79 -20.10 -4.89
C PHE A 85 19.73 -21.37 -4.02
N PRO A 86 19.68 -22.56 -4.63
CA PRO A 86 19.74 -23.81 -3.88
C PRO A 86 20.97 -23.84 -2.96
N ASN A 87 20.74 -24.20 -1.69
CA ASN A 87 21.76 -24.29 -0.64
C ASN A 87 22.50 -22.97 -0.30
N ALA A 88 22.09 -21.82 -0.83
CA ALA A 88 22.71 -20.55 -0.48
C ALA A 88 22.51 -20.21 0.99
N ASP A 89 23.56 -19.65 1.60
CA ASP A 89 23.50 -18.91 2.84
C ASP A 89 23.26 -17.41 2.58
N ILE A 90 23.02 -16.63 3.64
CA ILE A 90 22.71 -15.19 3.48
C ILE A 90 23.90 -14.38 2.97
N ARG A 91 25.14 -14.84 3.18
CA ARG A 91 26.35 -14.16 2.68
C ARG A 91 26.48 -14.32 1.18
N GLN A 92 26.18 -15.51 0.65
CA GLN A 92 26.18 -15.77 -0.79
C GLN A 92 25.12 -14.92 -1.49
N MET A 93 23.91 -14.78 -0.90
CA MET A 93 22.89 -13.90 -1.45
C MET A 93 23.27 -12.42 -1.34
N ARG A 94 23.88 -11.99 -0.23
CA ARG A 94 24.45 -10.64 -0.07
C ARG A 94 25.46 -10.35 -1.19
N ASP A 95 26.41 -11.27 -1.42
CA ASP A 95 27.44 -11.08 -2.43
C ASP A 95 26.87 -11.06 -3.84
N TYR A 96 25.86 -11.87 -4.11
CA TYR A 96 25.09 -11.83 -5.37
C TYR A 96 24.41 -10.49 -5.58
N TYR A 97 23.68 -9.97 -4.57
CA TYR A 97 23.04 -8.67 -4.67
C TYR A 97 24.06 -7.54 -4.88
N ALA A 98 25.21 -7.63 -4.23
CA ALA A 98 26.30 -6.65 -4.40
C ALA A 98 27.00 -6.73 -5.78
N MET A 99 26.80 -7.79 -6.55
CA MET A 99 27.22 -7.86 -7.96
C MET A 99 26.19 -7.20 -8.89
N ILE A 100 24.89 -7.30 -8.54
CA ILE A 100 23.80 -6.73 -9.36
C ILE A 100 23.62 -5.24 -9.08
N TYR A 101 23.66 -4.85 -7.80
CA TYR A 101 23.48 -3.48 -7.35
C TYR A 101 24.80 -2.86 -6.91
N PRO A 102 25.43 -2.00 -7.73
CA PRO A 102 26.72 -1.36 -7.39
C PRO A 102 26.66 -0.53 -6.09
N THR A 103 25.48 -0.04 -5.72
CA THR A 103 25.19 0.74 -4.51
C THR A 103 25.00 -0.12 -3.26
N PHE A 104 25.08 -1.45 -3.35
CA PHE A 104 24.77 -2.36 -2.25
C PHE A 104 25.70 -2.17 -1.04
N ASN A 105 25.12 -1.95 0.13
CA ASN A 105 25.85 -1.74 1.37
C ASN A 105 26.04 -3.06 2.17
N ARG A 106 27.16 -3.76 1.91
CA ARG A 106 27.49 -5.02 2.59
C ARG A 106 27.62 -4.86 4.12
N LYS A 107 28.20 -3.74 4.59
CA LYS A 107 28.42 -3.51 6.03
C LYS A 107 27.07 -3.34 6.76
N GLN A 108 26.17 -2.57 6.17
CA GLN A 108 24.82 -2.38 6.68
C GLN A 108 24.06 -3.71 6.72
N PHE A 109 24.14 -4.50 5.65
CA PHE A 109 23.49 -5.81 5.59
C PHE A 109 23.98 -6.74 6.70
N ASP A 110 25.30 -6.88 6.89
CA ASP A 110 25.87 -7.75 7.92
C ASP A 110 25.45 -7.28 9.34
N ALA A 111 25.43 -5.98 9.59
CA ALA A 111 24.96 -5.42 10.86
C ALA A 111 23.47 -5.70 11.10
N LEU A 112 22.62 -5.51 10.08
CA LEU A 112 21.20 -5.80 10.17
C LEU A 112 20.92 -7.29 10.34
N ALA A 113 21.58 -8.16 9.57
CA ALA A 113 21.45 -9.61 9.72
C ALA A 113 21.78 -10.07 11.16
N GLY A 114 22.80 -9.47 11.79
CA GLY A 114 23.10 -9.70 13.19
C GLY A 114 22.01 -9.24 14.15
N ARG A 115 21.44 -8.04 13.94
CA ARG A 115 20.32 -7.51 14.74
C ARG A 115 19.06 -8.38 14.65
N PHE A 116 18.76 -8.92 13.45
CA PHE A 116 17.66 -9.84 13.21
C PHE A 116 17.97 -11.29 13.60
N ARG A 117 19.15 -11.54 14.19
CA ARG A 117 19.61 -12.87 14.64
C ARG A 117 19.56 -13.93 13.54
N LEU A 118 19.85 -13.54 12.31
CA LEU A 118 19.95 -14.46 11.18
C LEU A 118 21.35 -15.08 11.17
N ASP A 119 21.43 -16.41 11.26
CA ASP A 119 22.72 -17.11 11.18
C ASP A 119 23.31 -16.99 9.78
N PRO A 120 24.48 -16.33 9.61
CA PRO A 120 25.06 -16.05 8.31
C PRO A 120 25.57 -17.29 7.57
N LYS A 121 25.73 -18.43 8.27
CA LYS A 121 26.23 -19.69 7.70
C LYS A 121 25.15 -20.72 7.45
N ARG A 122 23.95 -20.48 7.96
CA ARG A 122 22.81 -21.38 7.79
C ARG A 122 22.20 -21.25 6.40
N SER A 123 21.93 -22.39 5.76
CA SER A 123 21.21 -22.38 4.46
C SER A 123 19.85 -21.70 4.60
N ILE A 124 19.53 -20.77 3.69
CA ILE A 124 18.26 -20.06 3.66
C ILE A 124 17.08 -21.01 3.46
N HIS A 125 17.27 -22.14 2.80
CA HIS A 125 16.23 -23.15 2.67
C HIS A 125 15.71 -23.68 4.01
N ALA A 126 16.58 -23.72 5.03
CA ALA A 126 16.22 -24.15 6.39
C ALA A 126 15.55 -23.04 7.22
N PHE A 127 15.37 -21.84 6.68
CA PHE A 127 14.66 -20.74 7.33
C PHE A 127 13.14 -20.91 7.21
N SER A 128 12.40 -20.40 8.20
CA SER A 128 10.95 -20.28 8.10
C SER A 128 10.55 -19.31 6.98
N LYS A 129 9.28 -19.33 6.55
CA LYS A 129 8.75 -18.38 5.55
C LYS A 129 9.01 -16.93 5.97
N GLY A 130 8.73 -16.60 7.24
CA GLY A 130 8.99 -15.26 7.79
C GLY A 130 10.47 -14.88 7.77
N MET A 131 11.38 -15.77 8.17
CA MET A 131 12.83 -15.51 8.11
C MET A 131 13.32 -15.29 6.66
N LYS A 132 12.77 -16.02 5.70
CA LYS A 132 13.08 -15.82 4.27
C LYS A 132 12.65 -14.43 3.80
N LYS A 133 11.46 -13.97 4.20
CA LYS A 133 11.00 -12.61 3.93
C LYS A 133 11.90 -11.55 4.59
N GLN A 134 12.33 -11.78 5.84
CA GLN A 134 13.31 -10.89 6.50
C GLN A 134 14.60 -10.77 5.68
N VAL A 135 15.18 -11.88 5.24
CA VAL A 135 16.40 -11.84 4.39
C VAL A 135 16.14 -11.03 3.12
N SER A 136 15.02 -11.28 2.44
CA SER A 136 14.64 -10.55 1.22
C SER A 136 14.53 -9.04 1.45
N ILE A 137 13.85 -8.62 2.52
CA ILE A 137 13.71 -7.21 2.87
C ILE A 137 15.07 -6.57 3.16
N LEU A 138 15.93 -7.23 3.94
CA LEU A 138 17.25 -6.69 4.25
C LEU A 138 18.14 -6.57 2.99
N LEU A 139 18.05 -7.54 2.06
CA LEU A 139 18.73 -7.46 0.77
C LEU A 139 18.23 -6.26 -0.05
N GLY A 140 16.92 -6.04 -0.10
CA GLY A 140 16.32 -4.92 -0.81
C GLY A 140 16.66 -3.56 -0.20
N LEU A 141 16.60 -3.40 1.12
CA LEU A 141 16.99 -2.17 1.82
C LEU A 141 18.47 -1.82 1.56
N CYS A 142 19.34 -2.84 1.62
CA CYS A 142 20.76 -2.67 1.41
C CYS A 142 21.18 -2.56 -0.07
N ALA A 143 20.27 -2.79 -1.03
CA ALA A 143 20.56 -2.62 -2.45
C ALA A 143 20.94 -1.18 -2.81
N GLY A 144 20.54 -0.21 -2.00
CA GLY A 144 20.86 1.20 -2.19
C GLY A 144 20.15 1.84 -3.39
N THR A 145 19.09 1.19 -3.90
CA THR A 145 18.27 1.71 -5.00
C THR A 145 17.35 2.82 -4.52
N LYS A 146 16.95 3.70 -5.43
CA LYS A 146 16.00 4.79 -5.15
C LYS A 146 14.59 4.26 -4.85
N TYR A 147 14.16 3.22 -5.57
CA TYR A 147 12.84 2.62 -5.41
C TYR A 147 12.95 1.18 -4.90
N LEU A 148 12.18 0.85 -3.88
CA LEU A 148 12.03 -0.51 -3.37
C LEU A 148 10.57 -0.95 -3.53
N LEU A 149 10.32 -1.89 -4.43
CA LEU A 149 8.98 -2.42 -4.66
C LEU A 149 8.81 -3.72 -3.86
N CYS A 150 7.85 -3.74 -2.95
CA CYS A 150 7.56 -4.87 -2.06
C CYS A 150 6.20 -5.47 -2.40
N ASP A 151 6.18 -6.65 -3.02
CA ASP A 151 4.94 -7.37 -3.35
C ASP A 151 4.57 -8.30 -2.19
N GLU A 152 3.57 -7.90 -1.38
CA GLU A 152 3.07 -8.63 -0.20
C GLU A 152 4.20 -9.12 0.76
N THR A 153 5.31 -8.39 0.78
CA THR A 153 6.54 -8.81 1.47
C THR A 153 6.41 -8.70 3.00
N PHE A 154 5.52 -7.84 3.48
CA PHE A 154 5.27 -7.64 4.92
C PHE A 154 4.32 -8.69 5.50
N ASP A 155 3.55 -9.37 4.64
CA ASP A 155 2.59 -10.37 5.07
C ASP A 155 3.29 -11.58 5.70
N GLY A 156 2.82 -11.97 6.89
CA GLY A 156 3.39 -13.10 7.63
C GLY A 156 4.70 -12.82 8.37
N LEU A 157 5.12 -11.55 8.48
CA LEU A 157 6.11 -11.12 9.47
C LEU A 157 5.47 -11.06 10.85
N ASP A 158 6.22 -11.46 11.88
CA ASP A 158 5.77 -11.21 13.24
C ASP A 158 5.73 -9.70 13.57
N PRO A 159 4.90 -9.25 14.52
CA PRO A 159 4.70 -7.83 14.80
C PRO A 159 5.99 -7.09 15.18
N VAL A 160 6.92 -7.74 15.89
CA VAL A 160 8.17 -7.12 16.34
C VAL A 160 9.11 -6.87 15.15
N VAL A 161 9.25 -7.87 14.28
CA VAL A 161 10.03 -7.76 13.03
C VAL A 161 9.43 -6.71 12.10
N ARG A 162 8.11 -6.72 11.95
CA ARG A 162 7.40 -5.72 11.15
C ARG A 162 7.71 -4.30 11.63
N GLN A 163 7.62 -4.05 12.94
CA GLN A 163 7.94 -2.74 13.52
C GLN A 163 9.41 -2.35 13.30
N ALA A 164 10.33 -3.31 13.42
CA ALA A 164 11.74 -3.06 13.15
C ALA A 164 11.98 -2.67 11.67
N VAL A 165 11.33 -3.37 10.72
CA VAL A 165 11.42 -3.05 9.29
C VAL A 165 10.82 -1.67 8.99
N LYS A 166 9.68 -1.30 9.59
CA LYS A 166 9.10 0.05 9.47
C LYS A 166 10.09 1.12 9.92
N SER A 167 10.73 0.93 11.06
CA SER A 167 11.74 1.86 11.58
C SER A 167 12.96 1.98 10.67
N LEU A 168 13.39 0.87 10.03
CA LEU A 168 14.47 0.90 9.04
C LEU A 168 14.08 1.67 7.78
N ILE A 169 12.88 1.48 7.27
CA ILE A 169 12.37 2.22 6.11
C ILE A 169 12.32 3.72 6.40
N ALA A 170 11.80 4.12 7.56
CA ALA A 170 11.74 5.52 7.97
C ALA A 170 13.15 6.15 8.08
N ALA A 171 14.13 5.41 8.61
CA ALA A 171 15.51 5.86 8.66
C ALA A 171 16.10 6.05 7.25
N GLU A 172 15.91 5.07 6.34
CA GLU A 172 16.40 5.15 4.96
C GLU A 172 15.80 6.35 4.19
N ILE A 173 14.51 6.65 4.39
CA ILE A 173 13.86 7.83 3.77
C ILE A 173 14.49 9.13 4.26
N THR A 174 14.88 9.17 5.53
CA THR A 174 15.53 10.36 6.12
C THR A 174 16.97 10.54 5.64
N GLU A 175 17.67 9.44 5.38
CA GLU A 175 19.12 9.46 5.07
C GLU A 175 19.41 9.60 3.58
N ARG A 176 18.47 9.20 2.68
CA ARG A 176 18.68 9.22 1.23
C ARG A 176 17.36 9.35 0.46
N ASP A 177 17.47 9.65 -0.83
CA ASP A 177 16.34 9.58 -1.77
C ASP A 177 15.84 8.14 -1.89
N PHE A 178 14.87 7.78 -1.06
CA PHE A 178 14.32 6.43 -0.98
C PHE A 178 12.80 6.45 -1.01
N THR A 179 12.23 5.63 -1.88
CA THR A 179 10.78 5.56 -2.09
C THR A 179 10.34 4.10 -2.08
N PRO A 180 9.86 3.59 -0.96
CA PRO A 180 9.26 2.26 -0.89
C PRO A 180 7.84 2.26 -1.44
N VAL A 181 7.52 1.24 -2.24
CA VAL A 181 6.18 0.93 -2.74
C VAL A 181 5.79 -0.44 -2.19
N ILE A 182 4.78 -0.49 -1.36
CA ILE A 182 4.41 -1.69 -0.61
C ILE A 182 3.02 -2.12 -1.02
N SER A 183 2.87 -3.30 -1.64
CA SER A 183 1.55 -3.88 -1.83
C SER A 183 1.15 -4.74 -0.64
N SER A 184 -0.11 -4.65 -0.26
CA SER A 184 -0.74 -5.54 0.72
C SER A 184 -2.24 -5.64 0.47
N HIS A 185 -2.83 -6.75 0.88
CA HIS A 185 -4.27 -6.89 1.04
C HIS A 185 -4.69 -6.63 2.50
N ASN A 186 -3.74 -6.51 3.43
CA ASN A 186 -3.97 -6.15 4.82
C ASN A 186 -3.82 -4.64 5.01
N LEU A 187 -4.94 -3.95 4.99
CA LEU A 187 -5.01 -2.49 5.08
C LEU A 187 -4.40 -1.91 6.35
N ARG A 188 -4.57 -2.62 7.48
CA ARG A 188 -4.03 -2.19 8.78
C ARG A 188 -2.49 -2.14 8.78
N GLU A 189 -1.84 -3.02 8.00
CA GLU A 189 -0.38 -3.02 7.91
C GLU A 189 0.17 -1.79 7.20
N LEU A 190 -0.56 -1.29 6.20
CA LEU A 190 -0.19 -0.11 5.43
C LEU A 190 -0.55 1.20 6.13
N GLU A 191 -1.63 1.20 6.92
CA GLU A 191 -2.13 2.39 7.61
C GLU A 191 -1.09 3.06 8.52
N ASP A 192 -0.22 2.26 9.11
CA ASP A 192 0.80 2.75 10.03
C ASP A 192 2.13 3.12 9.37
N ILE A 193 2.32 2.89 8.06
CA ILE A 193 3.61 3.10 7.41
C ILE A 193 3.52 3.97 6.17
N CYS A 194 2.36 4.00 5.48
CA CYS A 194 2.23 4.70 4.21
C CYS A 194 1.88 6.17 4.40
N ASP A 195 2.48 7.03 3.57
CA ASP A 195 2.15 8.45 3.47
C ASP A 195 1.08 8.67 2.39
N SER A 196 1.09 7.82 1.35
CA SER A 196 0.13 7.87 0.26
C SER A 196 -0.31 6.47 -0.16
N ILE A 197 -1.50 6.37 -0.73
CA ILE A 197 -2.11 5.11 -1.11
C ILE A 197 -2.65 5.14 -2.53
N GLY A 198 -2.56 3.98 -3.20
CA GLY A 198 -3.26 3.68 -4.43
C GLY A 198 -4.18 2.49 -4.23
N LEU A 199 -5.47 2.68 -4.52
CA LEU A 199 -6.49 1.64 -4.42
C LEU A 199 -6.70 0.98 -5.77
N LEU A 200 -6.29 -0.28 -5.89
CA LEU A 200 -6.46 -1.08 -7.09
C LEU A 200 -7.60 -2.09 -6.90
N HIS A 201 -8.55 -2.10 -7.83
CA HIS A 201 -9.66 -3.04 -7.86
C HIS A 201 -9.94 -3.48 -9.30
N GLU A 202 -10.01 -4.79 -9.53
CA GLU A 202 -10.24 -5.40 -10.86
C GLU A 202 -9.38 -4.77 -11.98
N GLY A 203 -8.10 -4.57 -11.69
CA GLY A 203 -7.16 -3.98 -12.63
C GLY A 203 -7.21 -2.45 -12.72
N ARG A 204 -8.17 -1.77 -12.11
CA ARG A 204 -8.34 -0.32 -12.18
C ARG A 204 -7.85 0.39 -10.94
N LEU A 205 -7.21 1.53 -11.13
CA LEU A 205 -6.80 2.40 -10.02
C LEU A 205 -7.96 3.34 -9.68
N LEU A 206 -8.70 3.01 -8.62
CA LEU A 206 -9.88 3.78 -8.21
C LEU A 206 -9.52 5.08 -7.51
N LEU A 207 -8.41 5.10 -6.79
CA LEU A 207 -7.99 6.20 -5.94
C LEU A 207 -6.47 6.26 -5.84
N THR A 208 -5.91 7.45 -5.94
CA THR A 208 -4.53 7.74 -5.52
C THR A 208 -4.57 9.02 -4.71
N ARG A 209 -4.23 8.95 -3.42
CA ARG A 209 -4.28 10.09 -2.50
C ARG A 209 -3.25 9.96 -1.38
N ASP A 210 -2.91 11.10 -0.82
CA ASP A 210 -2.22 11.15 0.45
C ASP A 210 -3.14 10.56 1.54
N LEU A 211 -2.58 9.80 2.47
CA LEU A 211 -3.36 9.04 3.47
C LEU A 211 -4.15 9.98 4.39
N ASP A 212 -3.54 11.09 4.80
CA ASP A 212 -4.19 12.09 5.64
C ASP A 212 -5.36 12.76 4.90
N ASP A 213 -5.19 13.07 3.60
CA ASP A 213 -6.27 13.61 2.78
C ASP A 213 -7.41 12.61 2.61
N ALA A 214 -7.10 11.31 2.45
CA ALA A 214 -8.12 10.27 2.37
C ALA A 214 -8.92 10.16 3.67
N LYS A 215 -8.24 10.22 4.82
CA LYS A 215 -8.87 10.16 6.16
C LYS A 215 -9.64 11.44 6.52
N ASN A 216 -9.23 12.60 6.04
CA ASN A 216 -9.87 13.87 6.35
C ASN A 216 -11.11 14.16 5.48
N ASN A 217 -11.19 13.59 4.29
CA ASN A 217 -12.28 13.83 3.34
C ASN A 217 -13.49 12.88 3.50
N ILE A 218 -13.39 11.89 4.39
CA ILE A 218 -14.49 10.99 4.73
C ILE A 218 -14.46 10.79 6.24
N CYS A 219 -15.60 10.95 6.91
CA CYS A 219 -15.71 10.71 8.34
C CYS A 219 -16.93 9.88 8.71
N LYS A 220 -16.86 9.23 9.86
CA LYS A 220 -17.97 8.52 10.48
C LYS A 220 -18.58 9.43 11.54
N LEU A 221 -19.78 9.91 11.29
CA LEU A 221 -20.56 10.70 12.23
C LEU A 221 -21.53 9.80 12.98
N GLN A 222 -21.42 9.76 14.30
CA GLN A 222 -22.35 9.05 15.18
C GLN A 222 -23.16 10.07 15.96
N CYS A 223 -24.47 9.97 15.92
CA CYS A 223 -25.33 10.92 16.64
C CYS A 223 -26.63 10.27 17.11
N VAL A 224 -27.20 10.86 18.14
CA VAL A 224 -28.56 10.60 18.65
C VAL A 224 -29.33 11.90 18.65
N ILE A 225 -30.29 12.05 17.74
CA ILE A 225 -31.15 13.22 17.60
C ILE A 225 -32.59 12.79 17.93
N PRO A 226 -33.20 13.30 19.00
CA PRO A 226 -34.53 12.86 19.41
C PRO A 226 -35.64 13.34 18.47
N ASP A 227 -35.45 14.49 17.84
CA ASP A 227 -36.38 15.08 16.91
C ASP A 227 -36.16 14.57 15.49
N SER A 228 -37.10 13.78 14.98
CA SER A 228 -37.05 13.19 13.63
C SER A 228 -36.97 14.24 12.51
N ARG A 229 -37.50 15.46 12.71
CA ARG A 229 -37.42 16.54 11.72
C ARG A 229 -35.99 17.07 11.62
N ARG A 230 -35.37 17.35 12.76
CA ARG A 230 -33.95 17.78 12.82
C ARG A 230 -33.01 16.71 12.31
N GLU A 231 -33.28 15.42 12.58
CA GLU A 231 -32.54 14.33 12.04
C GLU A 231 -32.59 14.31 10.49
N GLN A 232 -33.78 14.51 9.90
CA GLN A 232 -33.92 14.59 8.45
C GLN A 232 -33.23 15.83 7.85
N GLU A 233 -33.26 16.97 8.54
CA GLU A 233 -32.53 18.17 8.14
C GLU A 233 -31.00 17.89 8.11
N LEU A 234 -30.44 17.20 9.11
CA LEU A 234 -29.06 16.79 9.12
C LEU A 234 -28.73 15.86 7.91
N ILE A 235 -29.53 14.80 7.72
CA ILE A 235 -29.37 13.86 6.64
C ILE A 235 -29.36 14.56 5.28
N SER A 236 -30.28 15.53 5.07
CA SER A 236 -30.37 16.27 3.81
C SER A 236 -29.21 17.24 3.58
N SER A 237 -28.56 17.71 4.67
CA SER A 237 -27.47 18.68 4.61
C SER A 237 -26.10 18.06 4.35
N LEU A 238 -25.96 16.73 4.48
CA LEU A 238 -24.71 16.00 4.38
C LEU A 238 -24.63 15.15 3.10
N ARG A 239 -23.43 14.98 2.56
CA ARG A 239 -23.19 14.05 1.47
C ARG A 239 -22.92 12.65 2.03
N ILE A 240 -24.00 11.91 2.29
CA ILE A 240 -23.96 10.60 2.92
C ILE A 240 -23.56 9.55 1.89
N LEU A 241 -22.57 8.73 2.23
CA LEU A 241 -22.14 7.53 1.47
C LEU A 241 -22.84 6.28 2.02
N LYS A 242 -22.92 6.17 3.36
CA LYS A 242 -23.55 5.03 4.03
C LYS A 242 -24.32 5.52 5.28
N MET A 243 -25.44 4.87 5.55
CA MET A 243 -26.25 5.14 6.74
C MET A 243 -26.63 3.84 7.43
N GLU A 244 -26.35 3.76 8.72
CA GLU A 244 -26.68 2.63 9.58
C GLU A 244 -27.39 3.13 10.85
N ARG A 245 -28.30 2.31 11.38
CA ARG A 245 -29.01 2.64 12.61
C ARG A 245 -29.00 1.45 13.58
N THR A 246 -28.58 1.71 14.78
CA THR A 246 -28.60 0.73 15.87
C THR A 246 -29.36 1.34 17.06
N GLY A 247 -30.63 0.96 17.21
CA GLY A 247 -31.53 1.59 18.18
C GLY A 247 -31.72 3.07 17.88
N SER A 248 -31.38 3.96 18.83
CA SER A 248 -31.41 5.41 18.68
C SER A 248 -30.11 5.99 18.07
N LEU A 249 -29.05 5.21 17.98
CA LEU A 249 -27.76 5.68 17.42
C LEU A 249 -27.81 5.64 15.89
N LEU A 250 -27.66 6.80 15.28
CA LEU A 250 -27.49 6.98 13.84
C LEU A 250 -25.98 7.06 13.52
N THR A 251 -25.49 6.21 12.64
CA THR A 251 -24.12 6.22 12.13
C THR A 251 -24.15 6.57 10.65
N LEU A 252 -23.50 7.68 10.29
CA LEU A 252 -23.41 8.19 8.93
C LEU A 252 -21.96 8.17 8.47
N THR A 253 -21.66 7.52 7.34
CA THR A 253 -20.41 7.74 6.63
C THR A 253 -20.61 8.91 5.68
N VAL A 254 -19.87 9.99 5.89
CA VAL A 254 -20.10 11.28 5.23
C VAL A 254 -18.86 11.67 4.43
N ARG A 255 -19.04 12.08 3.18
CA ARG A 255 -18.00 12.72 2.38
C ARG A 255 -17.94 14.21 2.69
N GLY A 256 -16.83 14.69 3.20
CA GLY A 256 -16.57 16.06 3.61
C GLY A 256 -15.66 16.14 4.82
N GLU A 257 -15.27 17.34 5.19
CA GLU A 257 -14.42 17.57 6.36
C GLU A 257 -15.13 17.19 7.67
N ARG A 258 -14.41 16.51 8.55
CA ARG A 258 -14.88 16.04 9.84
C ARG A 258 -15.42 17.18 10.72
N THR A 259 -14.73 18.32 10.74
CA THR A 259 -15.11 19.51 11.50
C THR A 259 -16.43 20.09 11.01
N GLU A 260 -16.64 20.17 9.71
CA GLU A 260 -17.88 20.67 9.12
C GLU A 260 -19.06 19.72 9.41
N ALA A 261 -18.87 18.43 9.24
CA ALA A 261 -19.89 17.42 9.54
C ALA A 261 -20.31 17.46 11.01
N LEU A 262 -19.34 17.60 11.92
CA LEU A 262 -19.60 17.73 13.36
C LEU A 262 -20.37 19.00 13.70
N GLN A 263 -19.99 20.15 13.12
CA GLN A 263 -20.70 21.43 13.34
C GLN A 263 -22.17 21.38 12.89
N ARG A 264 -22.39 20.79 11.69
CA ARG A 264 -23.77 20.62 11.16
C ARG A 264 -24.63 19.73 12.07
N ALA A 265 -24.03 18.65 12.61
CA ALA A 265 -24.76 17.79 13.54
C ALA A 265 -24.99 18.44 14.90
N GLN A 266 -24.04 19.21 15.43
CA GLN A 266 -24.20 19.97 16.67
C GLN A 266 -25.33 21.03 16.59
N ALA A 267 -25.50 21.62 15.41
CA ALA A 267 -26.58 22.58 15.17
C ALA A 267 -28.00 21.98 15.29
N GLN A 268 -28.11 20.63 15.23
CA GLN A 268 -29.38 19.92 15.42
C GLN A 268 -29.69 19.56 16.88
N GLU A 269 -28.92 20.09 17.84
CA GLU A 269 -29.09 19.84 19.28
C GLU A 269 -29.17 18.34 19.63
N PRO A 270 -28.17 17.53 19.26
CA PRO A 270 -28.16 16.10 19.53
C PRO A 270 -27.98 15.81 21.02
N LEU A 271 -28.54 14.68 21.51
CA LEU A 271 -28.19 14.14 22.83
C LEU A 271 -26.77 13.59 22.89
N PHE A 272 -26.28 13.09 21.75
CA PHE A 272 -24.94 12.60 21.58
C PHE A 272 -24.51 12.91 20.16
N VAL A 273 -23.23 13.31 19.98
CA VAL A 273 -22.60 13.45 18.67
C VAL A 273 -21.11 13.26 18.79
N GLU A 274 -20.56 12.45 17.89
CA GLU A 274 -19.14 12.23 17.75
C GLU A 274 -18.78 12.05 16.28
N ALA A 275 -17.67 12.61 15.86
CA ALA A 275 -17.12 12.40 14.52
C ALA A 275 -15.78 11.66 14.62
N LEU A 276 -15.73 10.45 14.08
CA LEU A 276 -14.58 9.54 14.10
C LEU A 276 -13.90 9.53 12.73
N PRO A 277 -12.57 9.41 12.69
CA PRO A 277 -11.88 9.11 11.44
C PRO A 277 -12.25 7.69 10.97
N LEU A 278 -12.27 7.47 9.66
CA LEU A 278 -12.37 6.13 9.11
C LEU A 278 -11.01 5.44 9.12
N THR A 279 -11.05 4.12 9.30
CA THR A 279 -9.91 3.25 9.01
C THR A 279 -9.70 3.14 7.49
N LEU A 280 -8.51 2.74 7.05
CA LEU A 280 -8.27 2.44 5.63
C LEU A 280 -9.24 1.39 5.08
N GLU A 281 -9.62 0.42 5.89
CA GLU A 281 -10.58 -0.62 5.52
C GLU A 281 -11.97 -0.01 5.22
N GLU A 282 -12.44 0.89 6.06
CA GLU A 282 -13.72 1.58 5.85
C GLU A 282 -13.68 2.52 4.64
N ILE A 283 -12.55 3.18 4.39
CA ILE A 283 -12.34 4.00 3.19
C ILE A 283 -12.37 3.12 1.94
N PHE A 284 -11.65 1.98 1.97
CA PHE A 284 -11.62 1.00 0.88
C PHE A 284 -13.04 0.54 0.51
N ILE A 285 -13.81 0.11 1.51
CA ILE A 285 -15.19 -0.33 1.33
C ILE A 285 -16.04 0.79 0.71
N SER A 286 -15.96 2.00 1.27
CA SER A 286 -16.75 3.14 0.81
C SER A 286 -16.42 3.55 -0.64
N GLU A 287 -15.16 3.52 -1.03
CA GLU A 287 -14.75 3.90 -2.39
C GLU A 287 -15.08 2.78 -3.41
N THR A 288 -15.01 1.51 -3.03
CA THR A 288 -15.44 0.40 -3.91
C THR A 288 -16.96 0.38 -4.11
N GLU A 289 -17.76 0.64 -3.06
CA GLU A 289 -19.21 0.78 -3.19
C GLU A 289 -19.60 1.94 -4.12
N VAL A 290 -18.92 3.09 -4.01
CA VAL A 290 -19.15 4.25 -4.90
C VAL A 290 -18.79 3.94 -6.35
N ALA A 291 -17.77 3.08 -6.57
CA ALA A 291 -17.40 2.63 -7.90
C ALA A 291 -18.36 1.58 -8.50
N GLY A 292 -19.40 1.20 -7.76
CA GLY A 292 -20.45 0.28 -8.23
C GLY A 292 -20.19 -1.18 -7.87
N TYR A 293 -19.21 -1.46 -6.99
CA TYR A 293 -18.90 -2.80 -6.52
C TYR A 293 -19.59 -3.05 -5.17
N ASP A 294 -20.66 -3.86 -5.14
CA ASP A 294 -21.36 -4.19 -3.88
C ASP A 294 -20.61 -5.36 -3.19
N ILE A 295 -20.26 -5.16 -1.91
CA ILE A 295 -19.68 -6.23 -1.07
C ILE A 295 -20.61 -7.46 -1.00
N LYS A 296 -21.91 -7.28 -1.22
CA LYS A 296 -22.87 -8.38 -1.24
C LYS A 296 -22.61 -9.39 -2.36
N ASP A 297 -21.98 -8.97 -3.46
CA ASP A 297 -21.62 -9.85 -4.57
C ASP A 297 -20.50 -10.84 -4.22
N PHE A 298 -19.80 -10.62 -3.10
CA PHE A 298 -18.76 -11.53 -2.56
C PHE A 298 -19.31 -12.56 -1.57
N LEU A 299 -20.59 -12.48 -1.18
CA LEU A 299 -21.20 -13.38 -0.19
C LEU A 299 -22.06 -14.48 -0.84
N HIS A 300 -22.07 -14.55 -2.16
CA HIS A 300 -22.71 -15.59 -2.97
C HIS A 300 -21.67 -16.23 -3.89
#